data_a4998b29e88d7c2c3f9c5279d41048d3
#
_entry.id   a4998b29e88d7c2c3f9c5279d41048d3
#
_cell.length_a   1.000
_cell.length_b   1.000
_cell.length_c   1.000
_cell.angle_alpha   90.00
_cell.angle_beta   90.00
_cell.angle_gamma   90.00
#
_symmetry.space_group_name_H-M   'P 1'
#
loop_
_entity.id
_entity.type
_entity.pdbx_description
1 polymer ?
#
loop_
_entity_poly.entity_id
_entity_poly.type
_entity_poly.pdbx_seq_one_letter_code
_entity_poly.pdbx_strand_id
1 'polypeptide(L)'
;MKTIGELELLQYLPKVSAGDKTIMVIDSRTPDWAAKGTIPGAVNIPWDKLNIGKSDPITVQEILEKQLGAKQQDGFWDFSNAKTLVMFCNGHWCGQSPTNIKGLLKIVYPAHKLVWYRGGMQEWETLGLTTVK
;
A
#
# COMPACT_ATOMS: atom_id res chain seq x y z
N MET A 1 11.72 -5.92 -2.05
CA MET A 1 10.25 -6.08 -2.20
C MET A 1 9.87 -7.55 -2.21
N LYS A 2 8.76 -7.88 -1.57
CA LYS A 2 8.25 -9.25 -1.48
C LYS A 2 6.90 -9.34 -2.18
N THR A 3 6.71 -10.37 -3.01
CA THR A 3 5.41 -10.68 -3.63
C THR A 3 4.73 -11.78 -2.84
N ILE A 4 3.44 -11.60 -2.51
CA ILE A 4 2.67 -12.55 -1.70
C ILE A 4 1.39 -12.98 -2.40
N GLY A 5 0.85 -14.11 -1.94
CA GLY A 5 -0.48 -14.61 -2.30
C GLY A 5 -1.48 -14.41 -1.16
N GLU A 6 -2.67 -15.02 -1.31
CA GLU A 6 -3.78 -14.85 -0.38
C GLU A 6 -3.47 -15.37 1.02
N LEU A 7 -2.75 -16.48 1.13
CA LEU A 7 -2.46 -17.07 2.43
C LEU A 7 -1.63 -16.14 3.29
N GLU A 8 -0.62 -15.49 2.71
CA GLU A 8 0.23 -14.54 3.41
C GLU A 8 -0.56 -13.26 3.75
N LEU A 9 -1.40 -12.79 2.83
CA LEU A 9 -2.25 -11.63 3.09
C LEU A 9 -3.19 -11.92 4.27
N LEU A 10 -3.79 -13.11 4.32
CA LEU A 10 -4.66 -13.50 5.43
C LEU A 10 -3.93 -13.56 6.78
N GLN A 11 -2.60 -13.61 6.79
CA GLN A 11 -1.81 -13.49 8.01
C GLN A 11 -1.60 -12.04 8.46
N TYR A 12 -1.54 -11.09 7.50
CA TYR A 12 -1.41 -9.66 7.81
C TYR A 12 -2.71 -9.05 8.33
N LEU A 13 -3.85 -9.43 7.77
CA LEU A 13 -5.13 -8.77 8.07
C LEU A 13 -5.54 -8.86 9.55
N PRO A 14 -5.39 -9.98 10.26
CA PRO A 14 -5.70 -10.02 11.69
C PRO A 14 -4.84 -9.08 12.51
N LYS A 15 -3.57 -8.88 12.14
CA LYS A 15 -2.68 -7.94 12.81
C LYS A 15 -3.16 -6.50 12.63
N VAL A 16 -3.59 -6.14 11.44
CA VAL A 16 -4.15 -4.81 11.17
C VAL A 16 -5.44 -4.61 11.96
N SER A 17 -6.32 -5.60 11.98
CA SER A 17 -7.57 -5.57 12.73
C SER A 17 -7.34 -5.45 14.24
N ALA A 18 -6.27 -6.06 14.75
CA ALA A 18 -5.87 -5.98 16.16
C ALA A 18 -5.21 -4.65 16.54
N GLY A 19 -5.01 -3.75 15.58
CA GLY A 19 -4.42 -2.44 15.84
C GLY A 19 -2.90 -2.36 15.71
N ASP A 20 -2.28 -3.31 15.00
CA ASP A 20 -0.84 -3.25 14.72
C ASP A 20 -0.53 -2.05 13.84
N LYS A 21 0.14 -1.06 14.41
CA LYS A 21 0.46 0.20 13.73
C LYS A 21 1.73 0.11 12.86
N THR A 22 2.38 -1.06 12.81
CA THR A 22 3.59 -1.27 11.99
C THR A 22 3.27 -1.75 10.58
N ILE A 23 2.01 -2.07 10.30
CA ILE A 23 1.55 -2.62 9.03
C ILE A 23 0.40 -1.78 8.49
N MET A 24 0.42 -1.49 7.19
CA MET A 24 -0.70 -0.87 6.49
C MET A 24 -0.97 -1.65 5.22
N VAL A 25 -2.23 -2.00 4.99
CA VAL A 25 -2.69 -2.60 3.73
C VAL A 25 -3.24 -1.46 2.87
N ILE A 26 -2.70 -1.31 1.67
CA ILE A 26 -3.00 -0.17 0.79
C ILE A 26 -3.67 -0.66 -0.48
N ASP A 27 -4.88 -0.13 -0.74
CA ASP A 27 -5.54 -0.23 -2.02
C ASP A 27 -5.00 0.87 -2.93
N SER A 28 -4.25 0.48 -3.96
CA SER A 28 -3.58 1.42 -4.87
C SER A 28 -4.48 1.90 -6.01
N ARG A 29 -5.73 1.44 -6.06
CA ARG A 29 -6.67 1.82 -7.12
C ARG A 29 -7.16 3.25 -6.94
N THR A 30 -7.84 3.76 -7.98
CA THR A 30 -8.51 5.06 -7.88
C THR A 30 -9.62 5.00 -6.82
N PRO A 31 -10.03 6.15 -6.24
CA PRO A 31 -11.10 6.16 -5.22
C PRO A 31 -12.42 5.54 -5.70
N ASP A 32 -12.76 5.69 -6.98
CA ASP A 32 -13.97 5.12 -7.56
C ASP A 32 -13.99 3.58 -7.46
N TRP A 33 -12.86 2.94 -7.74
CA TRP A 33 -12.74 1.49 -7.61
C TRP A 33 -12.81 1.04 -6.16
N ALA A 34 -12.11 1.74 -5.26
CA ALA A 34 -12.12 1.41 -3.85
C ALA A 34 -13.52 1.53 -3.24
N ALA A 35 -14.31 2.52 -3.67
CA ALA A 35 -15.67 2.74 -3.20
C ALA A 35 -16.64 1.59 -3.59
N LYS A 36 -16.32 0.84 -4.66
CA LYS A 36 -17.14 -0.30 -5.10
C LYS A 36 -16.91 -1.55 -4.26
N GLY A 37 -15.84 -1.60 -3.50
CA GLY A 37 -15.49 -2.73 -2.65
C GLY A 37 -13.99 -2.89 -2.55
N THR A 38 -13.50 -3.15 -1.35
CA THR A 38 -12.07 -3.33 -1.08
C THR A 38 -11.87 -4.43 -0.02
N ILE A 39 -10.62 -4.78 0.22
CA ILE A 39 -10.25 -5.73 1.26
C ILE A 39 -10.46 -5.07 2.63
N PRO A 40 -11.10 -5.77 3.59
CA PRO A 40 -11.32 -5.20 4.93
C PRO A 40 -10.00 -4.78 5.59
N GLY A 41 -9.97 -3.56 6.13
CA GLY A 41 -8.79 -2.98 6.76
C GLY A 41 -7.87 -2.24 5.81
N ALA A 42 -8.12 -2.27 4.50
CA ALA A 42 -7.29 -1.53 3.54
C ALA A 42 -7.59 -0.03 3.58
N VAL A 43 -6.54 0.75 3.35
CA VAL A 43 -6.61 2.21 3.18
C VAL A 43 -6.38 2.52 1.71
N ASN A 44 -7.22 3.36 1.13
CA ASN A 44 -7.05 3.76 -0.27
C ASN A 44 -6.01 4.89 -0.37
N ILE A 45 -4.88 4.58 -0.98
CA ILE A 45 -3.89 5.57 -1.40
C ILE A 45 -3.67 5.35 -2.90
N PRO A 46 -4.31 6.17 -3.75
CA PRO A 46 -4.25 5.97 -5.19
C PRO A 46 -2.83 5.92 -5.75
N TRP A 47 -2.66 5.16 -6.81
CA TRP A 47 -1.36 4.85 -7.43
C TRP A 47 -0.54 6.05 -7.84
N ASP A 48 -1.16 7.20 -8.09
CA ASP A 48 -0.49 8.42 -8.53
C ASP A 48 -0.07 9.34 -7.37
N LYS A 49 -0.41 9.02 -6.13
CA LYS A 49 -0.16 9.90 -4.98
C LYS A 49 1.22 9.74 -4.37
N LEU A 50 1.85 8.58 -4.52
CA LEU A 50 3.17 8.30 -3.95
C LEU A 50 4.31 8.36 -4.98
N ASN A 51 4.02 8.79 -6.19
CA ASN A 51 5.01 8.92 -7.25
C ASN A 51 5.31 10.39 -7.50
N ILE A 52 6.55 10.83 -7.24
CA ILE A 52 6.95 12.23 -7.39
C ILE A 52 6.74 12.75 -8.81
N GLY A 53 6.86 11.88 -9.82
CA GLY A 53 6.60 12.25 -11.21
C GLY A 53 5.13 12.47 -11.56
N LYS A 54 4.20 12.05 -10.69
CA LYS A 54 2.75 12.09 -10.93
C LYS A 54 1.97 12.85 -9.86
N SER A 55 2.58 13.05 -8.70
CA SER A 55 2.00 13.80 -7.58
C SER A 55 2.91 14.96 -7.22
N ASP A 56 2.36 15.98 -6.57
CA ASP A 56 3.20 17.06 -6.09
C ASP A 56 4.03 16.62 -4.86
N PRO A 57 5.23 17.20 -4.66
CA PRO A 57 6.09 16.81 -3.55
C PRO A 57 5.47 16.99 -2.17
N ILE A 58 4.60 17.98 -2.01
CA ILE A 58 3.93 18.25 -0.72
C ILE A 58 2.97 17.11 -0.37
N THR A 59 2.18 16.63 -1.35
CA THR A 59 1.27 15.51 -1.14
C THR A 59 2.02 14.24 -0.76
N VAL A 60 3.12 13.93 -1.46
CA VAL A 60 3.96 12.76 -1.14
C VAL A 60 4.52 12.87 0.27
N GLN A 61 5.05 14.05 0.63
CA GLN A 61 5.60 14.30 1.96
C GLN A 61 4.55 14.13 3.06
N GLU A 62 3.34 14.66 2.86
CA GLU A 62 2.26 14.53 3.84
C GLU A 62 1.85 13.09 4.06
N ILE A 63 1.74 12.29 3.00
CA ILE A 63 1.39 10.88 3.11
C ILE A 63 2.49 10.13 3.87
N LEU A 64 3.76 10.36 3.53
CA LEU A 64 4.88 9.71 4.20
C LEU A 64 4.90 10.02 5.70
N GLU A 65 4.73 11.28 6.08
CA GLU A 65 4.80 11.69 7.47
C GLU A 65 3.57 11.29 8.27
N LYS A 66 2.37 11.54 7.75
CA LYS A 66 1.12 11.37 8.50
C LYS A 66 0.58 9.96 8.47
N GLN A 67 0.78 9.23 7.37
CA GLN A 67 0.19 7.91 7.21
C GLN A 67 1.21 6.77 7.29
N LEU A 68 2.40 6.94 6.75
CA LEU A 68 3.38 5.86 6.61
C LEU A 68 4.43 5.82 7.71
N GLY A 69 4.46 6.81 8.58
CA GLY A 69 5.36 6.81 9.73
C GLY A 69 6.80 7.22 9.44
N ALA A 70 7.08 7.77 8.27
CA ALA A 70 8.39 8.30 7.95
C ALA A 70 8.59 9.70 8.55
N LYS A 71 9.83 10.06 8.84
CA LYS A 71 10.18 11.39 9.35
C LYS A 71 11.24 12.02 8.48
N GLN A 72 11.14 13.33 8.28
CA GLN A 72 12.15 14.09 7.56
C GLN A 72 13.10 14.76 8.57
N GLN A 73 14.40 14.51 8.43
CA GLN A 73 15.45 15.09 9.27
C GLN A 73 16.58 15.61 8.41
N ASP A 74 16.92 16.90 8.53
CA ASP A 74 18.05 17.53 7.85
C ASP A 74 18.06 17.31 6.33
N GLY A 75 16.88 17.32 5.70
CA GLY A 75 16.74 17.08 4.27
C GLY A 75 16.72 15.64 3.84
N PHE A 76 16.85 14.70 4.78
CA PHE A 76 16.81 13.26 4.51
C PHE A 76 15.59 12.63 5.16
N TRP A 77 15.13 11.51 4.57
CA TRP A 77 14.03 10.73 5.13
C TRP A 77 14.56 9.70 6.12
N ASP A 78 13.94 9.64 7.30
CA ASP A 78 14.17 8.58 8.28
C ASP A 78 13.01 7.60 8.22
N PHE A 79 13.29 6.37 7.76
CA PHE A 79 12.30 5.31 7.62
C PHE A 79 12.36 4.27 8.74
N SER A 80 13.12 4.53 9.81
CA SER A 80 13.30 3.54 10.88
C SER A 80 11.97 3.13 11.54
N ASN A 81 11.02 4.05 11.65
CA ASN A 81 9.68 3.79 12.18
C ASN A 81 8.61 3.70 11.09
N ALA A 82 9.00 3.63 9.83
CA ALA A 82 8.05 3.52 8.73
C ALA A 82 7.36 2.16 8.72
N LYS A 83 6.10 2.17 8.29
CA LYS A 83 5.28 0.95 8.27
C LYS A 83 5.69 0.01 7.15
N THR A 84 5.41 -1.28 7.37
CA THR A 84 5.40 -2.28 6.29
C THR A 84 4.13 -2.07 5.48
N LEU A 85 4.28 -1.92 4.17
CA LEU A 85 3.18 -1.60 3.27
C LEU A 85 2.84 -2.81 2.42
N VAL A 86 1.61 -3.30 2.54
CA VAL A 86 1.08 -4.39 1.71
C VAL A 86 0.15 -3.76 0.69
N MET A 87 0.55 -3.75 -0.58
CA MET A 87 -0.16 -3.04 -1.64
C MET A 87 -0.80 -3.98 -2.63
N PHE A 88 -1.98 -3.60 -3.11
CA PHE A 88 -2.72 -4.36 -4.13
C PHE A 88 -3.50 -3.41 -5.05
N CYS A 89 -3.95 -3.96 -6.17
CA CYS A 89 -4.87 -3.29 -7.08
C CYS A 89 -5.88 -4.28 -7.67
N ASN A 90 -6.32 -4.11 -8.91
CA ASN A 90 -7.36 -4.98 -9.49
C ASN A 90 -6.90 -6.41 -9.74
N GLY A 91 -5.63 -6.61 -10.04
CA GLY A 91 -5.08 -7.94 -10.34
C GLY A 91 -3.64 -7.86 -10.84
N HIS A 92 -3.09 -8.99 -11.23
CA HIS A 92 -1.68 -9.08 -11.60
C HIS A 92 -1.32 -8.30 -12.87
N TRP A 93 -2.30 -8.01 -13.75
CA TRP A 93 -2.09 -7.19 -14.96
C TRP A 93 -2.06 -5.70 -14.67
N CYS A 94 -2.51 -5.28 -13.50
CA CYS A 94 -2.66 -3.87 -13.15
C CYS A 94 -1.32 -3.28 -12.70
N GLY A 95 -0.92 -2.16 -13.29
CA GLY A 95 0.35 -1.50 -12.97
C GLY A 95 0.29 -0.52 -11.80
N GLN A 96 -0.84 -0.37 -11.13
CA GLN A 96 -1.02 0.68 -10.11
C GLN A 96 -0.20 0.44 -8.85
N SER A 97 -0.21 -0.77 -8.29
CA SER A 97 0.65 -1.09 -7.15
C SER A 97 2.14 -1.08 -7.50
N PRO A 98 2.56 -1.71 -8.62
CA PRO A 98 3.96 -1.57 -9.05
C PRO A 98 4.40 -0.11 -9.24
N THR A 99 3.54 0.76 -9.74
CA THR A 99 3.86 2.19 -9.88
C THR A 99 4.08 2.85 -8.53
N ASN A 100 3.22 2.59 -7.54
CA ASN A 100 3.41 3.07 -6.18
C ASN A 100 4.72 2.55 -5.57
N ILE A 101 5.00 1.26 -5.74
CA ILE A 101 6.22 0.63 -5.22
C ILE A 101 7.46 1.28 -5.84
N LYS A 102 7.46 1.48 -7.15
CA LYS A 102 8.58 2.14 -7.83
C LYS A 102 8.77 3.57 -7.35
N GLY A 103 7.68 4.30 -7.11
CA GLY A 103 7.73 5.65 -6.56
C GLY A 103 8.38 5.68 -5.18
N LEU A 104 7.99 4.76 -4.32
CA LEU A 104 8.56 4.63 -2.98
C LEU A 104 10.04 4.23 -3.00
N LEU A 105 10.42 3.33 -3.88
CA LEU A 105 11.82 2.93 -4.03
C LEU A 105 12.70 4.09 -4.50
N LYS A 106 12.17 4.98 -5.33
CA LYS A 106 12.91 6.17 -5.79
C LYS A 106 13.25 7.13 -4.66
N ILE A 107 12.43 7.19 -3.62
CA ILE A 107 12.70 8.01 -2.44
C ILE A 107 13.37 7.20 -1.32
N VAL A 108 13.86 6.02 -1.65
CA VAL A 108 14.64 5.13 -0.78
C VAL A 108 13.82 4.53 0.39
N TYR A 109 12.52 4.37 0.21
CA TYR A 109 11.72 3.61 1.16
C TYR A 109 12.27 2.18 1.25
N PRO A 110 12.44 1.61 2.48
CA PRO A 110 13.10 0.30 2.61
C PRO A 110 12.37 -0.80 1.84
N ALA A 111 13.09 -1.45 0.94
CA ALA A 111 12.51 -2.50 0.08
C ALA A 111 11.94 -3.66 0.90
N HIS A 112 12.52 -4.00 2.04
CA HIS A 112 12.03 -5.09 2.90
C HIS A 112 10.69 -4.76 3.58
N LYS A 113 10.27 -3.50 3.55
CA LYS A 113 8.96 -3.05 4.07
C LYS A 113 7.91 -2.91 2.97
N LEU A 114 8.24 -3.25 1.72
CA LEU A 114 7.31 -3.18 0.59
C LEU A 114 6.89 -4.59 0.21
N VAL A 115 5.57 -4.83 0.25
CA VAL A 115 4.96 -6.13 -0.05
C VAL A 115 3.88 -5.93 -1.10
N TRP A 116 3.87 -6.77 -2.13
CA TRP A 116 2.87 -6.72 -3.19
C TRP A 116 1.99 -7.95 -3.18
N TYR A 117 0.69 -7.73 -2.93
CA TYR A 117 -0.33 -8.75 -3.13
C TYR A 117 -0.72 -8.73 -4.61
N ARG A 118 -0.05 -9.57 -5.39
CA ARG A 118 -0.14 -9.57 -6.85
C ARG A 118 -1.52 -9.94 -7.37
N GLY A 119 -2.20 -10.86 -6.71
CA GLY A 119 -3.53 -11.33 -7.14
C GLY A 119 -4.59 -10.23 -7.13
N GLY A 120 -4.48 -9.30 -6.20
CA GLY A 120 -5.38 -8.14 -6.11
C GLY A 120 -6.84 -8.52 -5.90
N MET A 121 -7.72 -7.60 -6.26
CA MET A 121 -9.16 -7.80 -6.08
C MET A 121 -9.70 -8.96 -6.92
N GLN A 122 -9.13 -9.21 -8.10
CA GLN A 122 -9.58 -10.34 -8.92
C GLN A 122 -9.47 -11.67 -8.19
N GLU A 123 -8.29 -11.96 -7.65
CA GLU A 123 -8.08 -13.21 -6.89
C GLU A 123 -8.91 -13.23 -5.61
N TRP A 124 -8.92 -12.11 -4.89
CA TRP A 124 -9.68 -11.97 -3.65
C TRP A 124 -11.16 -12.31 -3.84
N GLU A 125 -11.79 -11.70 -4.87
CA GLU A 125 -13.21 -11.91 -5.17
C GLU A 125 -13.47 -13.30 -5.75
N THR A 126 -12.58 -13.82 -6.59
CA THR A 126 -12.69 -15.17 -7.16
C THR A 126 -12.72 -16.23 -6.07
N LEU A 127 -11.95 -16.05 -5.00
CA LEU A 127 -11.94 -16.94 -3.85
C LEU A 127 -13.15 -16.75 -2.92
N GLY A 128 -14.01 -15.78 -3.18
CA GLY A 128 -15.19 -15.52 -2.36
C GLY A 128 -14.89 -14.87 -1.02
N LEU A 129 -13.75 -14.20 -0.90
CA LEU A 129 -13.36 -13.54 0.35
C LEU A 129 -14.13 -12.24 0.55
N THR A 130 -14.27 -11.81 1.81
CA THR A 130 -15.11 -10.68 2.19
C THR A 130 -14.58 -9.36 1.65
N THR A 131 -15.49 -8.52 1.12
CA THR A 131 -15.18 -7.15 0.73
C THR A 131 -16.02 -6.17 1.54
N VAL A 132 -15.53 -4.93 1.68
CA VAL A 132 -16.24 -3.84 2.35
C VAL A 132 -16.23 -2.60 1.45
N LYS A 133 -17.23 -1.75 1.62
CA LYS A 133 -17.33 -0.48 0.88
C LYS A 133 -16.95 0.70 1.74
#